data_997032291f80861d386153c41e64b438
#
_entry.id   997032291f80861d386153c41e64b438
#
_cell.length_a   1.000
_cell.length_b   1.000
_cell.length_c   1.000
_cell.angle_alpha   90.00
_cell.angle_beta   90.00
_cell.angle_gamma   90.00
#
_symmetry.space_group_name_H-M   'P 1'
#
loop_
_entity.id
_entity.type
_entity.pdbx_description
1 polymer ?
#
loop_
_entity_poly.entity_id
_entity_poly.type
_entity_poly.pdbx_seq_one_letter_code
_entity_poly.pdbx_strand_id
1 'polypeptide(L)'
;IAQFEQSLDAAIQAEISGLTLPNVNVSLALAQDSFDIDMSFGGGVSSNIPLNFDLVNLGGAADNLISIETGGQLTVAANATLNLGLTIDVSSPTSPQFFIKDTTGITASATATGSNLSFDATVLVFTLLVRNGTANINGSWTVGLNDDPGDGRYELFNELTTGDISVALTGAATTNLPVFFGN
;
A
#
# COMPACT_ATOMS: atom_id res chain seq x y z
N ILE A 1 -3.35 35.93 -7.17
CA ILE A 1 -3.20 34.75 -6.30
C ILE A 1 -3.75 33.55 -7.05
N ALA A 2 -5.04 33.45 -7.34
CA ALA A 2 -5.61 32.29 -8.06
C ALA A 2 -4.98 31.96 -9.41
N GLN A 3 -4.50 32.95 -10.16
CA GLN A 3 -3.75 32.72 -11.41
C GLN A 3 -2.37 32.13 -11.17
N PHE A 4 -1.70 32.52 -10.10
CA PHE A 4 -0.41 31.96 -9.72
C PHE A 4 -0.55 30.49 -9.27
N GLU A 5 -1.55 30.20 -8.44
CA GLU A 5 -1.90 28.84 -8.03
C GLU A 5 -2.15 27.94 -9.24
N GLN A 6 -3.01 28.38 -10.18
CA GLN A 6 -3.29 27.64 -11.41
C GLN A 6 -2.04 27.45 -12.30
N SER A 7 -1.18 28.47 -12.38
CA SER A 7 0.03 28.38 -13.21
C SER A 7 1.06 27.43 -12.60
N LEU A 8 1.18 27.43 -11.27
CA LEU A 8 2.10 26.54 -10.56
C LEU A 8 1.58 25.09 -10.57
N ASP A 9 0.29 24.90 -10.34
CA ASP A 9 -0.36 23.59 -10.47
C ASP A 9 -0.18 23.03 -11.89
N ALA A 10 -0.44 23.81 -12.92
CA ALA A 10 -0.23 23.41 -14.30
C ALA A 10 1.24 23.08 -14.62
N ALA A 11 2.20 23.84 -14.09
CA ALA A 11 3.62 23.57 -14.28
C ALA A 11 4.06 22.28 -13.61
N ILE A 12 3.62 22.05 -12.36
CA ILE A 12 3.90 20.82 -11.64
C ILE A 12 3.24 19.61 -12.35
N GLN A 13 1.98 19.74 -12.76
CA GLN A 13 1.28 18.69 -13.50
C GLN A 13 1.99 18.38 -14.86
N ALA A 14 2.52 19.38 -15.54
CA ALA A 14 3.24 19.19 -16.80
C ALA A 14 4.55 18.41 -16.60
N GLU A 15 5.32 18.72 -15.57
CA GLU A 15 6.57 18.01 -15.24
C GLU A 15 6.30 16.57 -14.76
N ILE A 16 5.24 16.36 -13.97
CA ILE A 16 4.88 15.05 -13.42
C ILE A 16 4.21 14.18 -14.50
N SER A 17 3.54 14.76 -15.49
CA SER A 17 2.90 13.98 -16.57
C SER A 17 3.88 13.15 -17.39
N GLY A 18 5.17 13.49 -17.37
CA GLY A 18 6.27 12.67 -17.92
C GLY A 18 6.63 11.45 -17.06
N LEU A 19 6.23 11.44 -15.80
CA LEU A 19 6.34 10.31 -14.91
C LEU A 19 5.00 9.58 -14.96
N THR A 20 4.96 8.33 -15.34
CA THR A 20 3.75 7.48 -15.34
C THR A 20 3.27 7.21 -13.90
N LEU A 21 3.07 8.26 -13.10
CA LEU A 21 2.51 8.18 -11.77
C LEU A 21 1.00 8.39 -11.86
N PRO A 22 0.20 7.36 -11.63
CA PRO A 22 -1.25 7.52 -11.53
C PRO A 22 -1.57 8.33 -10.26
N ASN A 23 -2.59 9.18 -10.34
CA ASN A 23 -3.15 9.95 -9.22
C ASN A 23 -2.15 10.92 -8.54
N VAL A 24 -1.78 11.96 -9.24
CA VAL A 24 -1.10 13.12 -8.68
C VAL A 24 -2.13 14.18 -8.32
N ASN A 25 -2.10 14.66 -7.10
CA ASN A 25 -2.87 15.80 -6.65
C ASN A 25 -1.92 16.82 -6.03
N VAL A 26 -2.07 18.08 -6.44
CA VAL A 26 -1.32 19.22 -5.90
C VAL A 26 -2.31 20.26 -5.45
N SER A 27 -2.19 20.70 -4.23
CA SER A 27 -3.01 21.74 -3.64
C SER A 27 -2.09 22.85 -3.13
N LEU A 28 -2.46 24.08 -3.44
CA LEU A 28 -1.75 25.28 -3.06
C LEU A 28 -2.66 26.18 -2.24
N ALA A 29 -2.19 26.63 -1.10
CA ALA A 29 -2.90 27.59 -0.28
C ALA A 29 -1.99 28.74 0.08
N LEU A 30 -2.51 29.96 -0.07
CA LEU A 30 -1.84 31.20 0.32
C LEU A 30 -2.53 31.75 1.56
N ALA A 31 -1.80 31.80 2.66
CA ALA A 31 -2.16 32.58 3.84
C ALA A 31 -1.48 33.96 3.75
N GLN A 32 -1.75 34.81 4.75
CA GLN A 32 -1.27 36.21 4.72
C GLN A 32 0.27 36.28 4.68
N ASP A 33 0.95 35.37 5.37
CA ASP A 33 2.40 35.35 5.53
C ASP A 33 3.01 33.97 5.23
N SER A 34 2.27 33.03 4.65
CA SER A 34 2.76 31.71 4.33
C SER A 34 2.18 31.16 3.02
N PHE A 35 2.94 30.27 2.42
CA PHE A 35 2.60 29.57 1.21
C PHE A 35 2.69 28.07 1.46
N ASP A 36 1.55 27.38 1.39
CA ASP A 36 1.46 25.93 1.59
C ASP A 36 1.37 25.20 0.27
N ILE A 37 2.14 24.13 0.16
CA ILE A 37 2.16 23.21 -0.97
C ILE A 37 1.91 21.80 -0.45
N ASP A 38 0.77 21.23 -0.78
CA ASP A 38 0.45 19.85 -0.45
C ASP A 38 0.41 19.01 -1.73
N MET A 39 1.23 17.98 -1.78
CA MET A 39 1.33 17.06 -2.92
C MET A 39 1.01 15.64 -2.47
N SER A 40 0.21 14.93 -3.27
CA SER A 40 -0.07 13.52 -3.05
C SER A 40 0.17 12.73 -4.32
N PHE A 41 0.94 11.68 -4.21
CA PHE A 41 1.30 10.78 -5.29
C PHE A 41 0.85 9.38 -4.89
N GLY A 42 -0.04 8.78 -5.66
CA GLY A 42 -0.57 7.46 -5.33
C GLY A 42 -0.59 6.52 -6.53
N GLY A 43 -0.41 5.24 -6.26
CA GLY A 43 -0.50 4.21 -7.28
C GLY A 43 -0.79 2.85 -6.68
N GLY A 44 -1.37 1.96 -7.49
CA GLY A 44 -1.66 0.60 -7.07
C GLY A 44 -1.67 -0.36 -8.25
N VAL A 45 -1.45 -1.62 -7.92
CA VAL A 45 -1.51 -2.74 -8.84
C VAL A 45 -2.39 -3.83 -8.26
N SER A 46 -3.07 -4.57 -9.14
CA SER A 46 -3.84 -5.75 -8.74
C SER A 46 -3.65 -6.84 -9.78
N SER A 47 -3.54 -8.07 -9.33
CA SER A 47 -3.40 -9.25 -10.18
C SER A 47 -4.16 -10.43 -9.59
N ASN A 48 -4.74 -11.24 -10.47
CA ASN A 48 -5.38 -12.49 -10.13
C ASN A 48 -4.43 -13.64 -10.45
N ILE A 49 -4.13 -14.46 -9.48
CA ILE A 49 -3.24 -15.61 -9.58
C ILE A 49 -4.08 -16.86 -9.41
N PRO A 50 -4.24 -17.70 -10.46
CA PRO A 50 -4.90 -18.99 -10.31
C PRO A 50 -4.03 -19.91 -9.44
N LEU A 51 -4.66 -20.57 -8.48
CA LEU A 51 -4.01 -21.57 -7.63
C LEU A 51 -4.33 -22.96 -8.19
N ASN A 52 -3.47 -23.45 -9.05
CA ASN A 52 -3.58 -24.78 -9.63
C ASN A 52 -2.28 -25.53 -9.32
N PHE A 53 -2.27 -26.24 -8.20
CA PHE A 53 -1.19 -27.17 -7.88
C PHE A 53 -1.70 -28.58 -8.11
N ASP A 54 -1.04 -29.29 -9.00
CA ASP A 54 -1.25 -30.70 -9.25
C ASP A 54 0.02 -31.45 -8.87
N LEU A 55 -0.07 -32.23 -7.79
CA LEU A 55 1.05 -33.06 -7.31
C LEU A 55 0.84 -34.51 -7.75
N VAL A 56 0.48 -34.73 -9.01
CA VAL A 56 0.26 -36.06 -9.59
C VAL A 56 1.56 -36.79 -9.92
N ASN A 57 2.73 -36.15 -9.85
CA ASN A 57 4.00 -36.71 -10.30
C ASN A 57 5.02 -36.88 -9.16
N LEU A 58 4.69 -37.67 -8.16
CA LEU A 58 5.64 -38.05 -7.10
C LEU A 58 6.63 -39.18 -7.52
N GLY A 59 6.44 -39.75 -8.69
CA GLY A 59 7.28 -40.79 -9.28
C GLY A 59 7.04 -42.21 -8.71
N GLY A 60 6.72 -43.16 -9.54
CA GLY A 60 6.63 -44.58 -9.20
C GLY A 60 5.34 -45.03 -8.53
N ALA A 61 5.43 -45.97 -7.59
CA ALA A 61 4.26 -46.56 -6.94
C ALA A 61 3.45 -45.57 -6.03
N ALA A 62 4.01 -44.41 -5.73
CA ALA A 62 3.35 -43.39 -4.91
C ALA A 62 2.27 -42.61 -5.67
N ASP A 63 2.36 -42.50 -7.00
CA ASP A 63 1.38 -41.78 -7.83
C ASP A 63 -0.03 -42.37 -7.76
N ASN A 64 -0.15 -43.66 -7.44
CA ASN A 64 -1.43 -44.35 -7.30
C ASN A 64 -2.01 -44.30 -5.85
N LEU A 65 -1.21 -43.81 -4.92
CA LEU A 65 -1.59 -43.83 -3.48
C LEU A 65 -1.92 -42.47 -2.93
N ILE A 66 -1.42 -41.41 -3.57
CA ILE A 66 -1.60 -40.02 -3.10
C ILE A 66 -1.86 -39.14 -4.32
N SER A 67 -2.97 -38.45 -4.32
CA SER A 67 -3.24 -37.37 -5.25
C SER A 67 -3.57 -36.10 -4.49
N ILE A 68 -3.04 -34.97 -4.92
CA ILE A 68 -3.34 -33.67 -4.35
C ILE A 68 -3.71 -32.75 -5.52
N GLU A 69 -4.95 -32.28 -5.49
CA GLU A 69 -5.47 -31.32 -6.45
C GLU A 69 -5.85 -30.05 -5.69
N THR A 70 -5.47 -28.92 -6.23
CA THR A 70 -5.85 -27.62 -5.65
C THR A 70 -6.50 -26.77 -6.73
N GLY A 71 -7.43 -25.95 -6.30
CA GLY A 71 -8.10 -24.97 -7.16
C GLY A 71 -8.46 -23.71 -6.37
N GLY A 72 -8.73 -22.65 -7.09
CA GLY A 72 -9.11 -21.39 -6.52
C GLY A 72 -8.42 -20.21 -7.20
N GLN A 73 -8.69 -19.03 -6.69
CA GLN A 73 -8.11 -17.79 -7.18
C GLN A 73 -7.58 -16.97 -6.00
N LEU A 74 -6.39 -16.44 -6.17
CA LEU A 74 -5.79 -15.47 -5.27
C LEU A 74 -5.77 -14.11 -5.98
N THR A 75 -6.46 -13.13 -5.44
CA THR A 75 -6.36 -11.74 -5.86
C THR A 75 -5.36 -11.03 -4.97
N VAL A 76 -4.29 -10.53 -5.58
CA VAL A 76 -3.25 -9.75 -4.89
C VAL A 76 -3.38 -8.31 -5.33
N ALA A 77 -3.42 -7.38 -4.38
CA ALA A 77 -3.40 -5.95 -4.64
C ALA A 77 -2.36 -5.27 -3.75
N ALA A 78 -1.70 -4.28 -4.30
CA ALA A 78 -0.78 -3.41 -3.56
C ALA A 78 -1.02 -1.97 -3.95
N ASN A 79 -0.98 -1.08 -2.97
CA ASN A 79 -1.13 0.36 -3.14
C ASN A 79 -0.03 1.07 -2.36
N ALA A 80 0.42 2.21 -2.89
CA ALA A 80 1.31 3.10 -2.18
C ALA A 80 0.89 4.55 -2.41
N THR A 81 1.05 5.38 -1.40
CA THR A 81 0.78 6.81 -1.45
C THR A 81 1.90 7.55 -0.74
N LEU A 82 2.46 8.56 -1.38
CA LEU A 82 3.36 9.54 -0.80
C LEU A 82 2.58 10.85 -0.65
N ASN A 83 2.53 11.37 0.55
CA ASN A 83 2.07 12.73 0.84
C ASN A 83 3.27 13.59 1.20
N LEU A 84 3.39 14.75 0.59
CA LEU A 84 4.43 15.74 0.87
C LEU A 84 3.76 17.09 1.12
N GLY A 85 3.85 17.58 2.34
CA GLY A 85 3.38 18.89 2.74
C GLY A 85 4.56 19.82 3.02
N LEU A 86 4.59 20.96 2.37
CA LEU A 86 5.62 21.99 2.54
C LEU A 86 4.94 23.31 2.89
N THR A 87 5.57 24.09 3.76
CA THR A 87 5.18 25.46 4.05
C THR A 87 6.39 26.39 3.87
N ILE A 88 6.18 27.47 3.17
CA ILE A 88 7.17 28.56 3.06
C ILE A 88 6.58 29.75 3.84
N ASP A 89 7.23 30.11 4.93
CA ASP A 89 6.88 31.29 5.71
C ASP A 89 7.64 32.51 5.17
N VAL A 90 6.90 33.51 4.79
CA VAL A 90 7.40 34.79 4.22
C VAL A 90 7.05 35.99 5.10
N SER A 91 6.68 35.76 6.36
CA SER A 91 6.47 36.83 7.34
C SER A 91 7.67 37.76 7.46
N SER A 92 8.86 37.21 7.23
CA SER A 92 10.12 37.97 7.07
C SER A 92 10.64 37.84 5.62
N PRO A 93 10.30 38.73 4.69
CA PRO A 93 10.67 38.61 3.28
C PRO A 93 12.18 38.53 3.00
N THR A 94 12.99 39.00 3.94
CA THR A 94 14.47 38.95 3.84
C THR A 94 15.08 37.66 4.35
N SER A 95 14.28 36.82 5.01
CA SER A 95 14.68 35.55 5.60
C SER A 95 13.50 34.57 5.59
N PRO A 96 13.10 34.05 4.43
CA PRO A 96 12.03 33.06 4.37
C PRO A 96 12.44 31.77 5.07
N GLN A 97 11.51 31.15 5.75
CA GLN A 97 11.70 29.87 6.43
C GLN A 97 10.96 28.76 5.68
N PHE A 98 11.55 27.57 5.66
CA PHE A 98 11.01 26.41 4.98
C PHE A 98 10.66 25.33 5.99
N PHE A 99 9.44 24.84 5.93
CA PHE A 99 8.92 23.81 6.82
C PHE A 99 8.44 22.61 6.02
N ILE A 100 8.55 21.44 6.63
CA ILE A 100 7.87 20.22 6.21
C ILE A 100 6.74 19.94 7.21
N LYS A 101 5.53 19.68 6.70
CA LYS A 101 4.39 19.36 7.56
C LYS A 101 4.53 17.96 8.14
N ASP A 102 4.05 17.76 9.36
CA ASP A 102 3.99 16.45 10.02
C ASP A 102 3.10 15.43 9.28
N THR A 103 2.18 15.90 8.44
CA THR A 103 1.36 15.08 7.54
C THR A 103 2.15 14.45 6.38
N THR A 104 3.44 14.80 6.23
CA THR A 104 4.33 14.22 5.22
C THR A 104 4.64 12.76 5.56
N GLY A 105 4.46 11.88 4.57
CA GLY A 105 4.74 10.47 4.79
C GLY A 105 4.43 9.58 3.60
N ILE A 106 4.82 8.33 3.73
CA ILE A 106 4.56 7.26 2.77
C ILE A 106 3.70 6.20 3.46
N THR A 107 2.61 5.82 2.81
CA THR A 107 1.81 4.67 3.22
C THR A 107 1.80 3.65 2.09
N ALA A 108 2.12 2.40 2.40
CA ALA A 108 1.98 1.29 1.48
C ALA A 108 1.12 0.20 2.10
N SER A 109 0.30 -0.44 1.29
CA SER A 109 -0.54 -1.57 1.72
C SER A 109 -0.52 -2.67 0.69
N ALA A 110 -0.64 -3.91 1.15
CA ALA A 110 -0.80 -5.08 0.30
C ALA A 110 -1.89 -5.97 0.87
N THR A 111 -2.69 -6.55 -0.02
CA THR A 111 -3.72 -7.53 0.32
C THR A 111 -3.59 -8.74 -0.59
N ALA A 112 -3.85 -9.92 -0.05
CA ALA A 112 -4.02 -11.13 -0.83
C ALA A 112 -5.31 -11.82 -0.35
N THR A 113 -6.30 -11.94 -1.25
CA THR A 113 -7.59 -12.52 -0.94
C THR A 113 -7.80 -13.78 -1.77
N GLY A 114 -7.91 -14.91 -1.11
CA GLY A 114 -8.26 -16.19 -1.72
C GLY A 114 -9.76 -16.45 -1.64
N SER A 115 -10.34 -16.89 -2.74
CA SER A 115 -11.75 -17.28 -2.83
C SER A 115 -11.92 -18.62 -3.54
N ASN A 116 -12.97 -19.32 -3.19
CA ASN A 116 -13.27 -20.65 -3.74
C ASN A 116 -12.09 -21.61 -3.67
N LEU A 117 -11.30 -21.51 -2.58
CA LEU A 117 -10.17 -22.39 -2.39
C LEU A 117 -10.67 -23.82 -2.22
N SER A 118 -10.18 -24.70 -3.06
CA SER A 118 -10.46 -26.11 -3.00
C SER A 118 -9.15 -26.89 -2.89
N PHE A 119 -9.20 -27.93 -2.11
CA PHE A 119 -8.06 -28.82 -1.92
C PHE A 119 -8.59 -30.24 -1.74
N ASP A 120 -8.12 -31.14 -2.57
CA ASP A 120 -8.45 -32.56 -2.54
C ASP A 120 -7.17 -33.33 -2.29
N ALA A 121 -7.10 -34.03 -1.18
CA ALA A 121 -6.00 -34.91 -0.89
C ALA A 121 -6.55 -36.34 -0.69
N THR A 122 -6.18 -37.24 -1.56
CA THR A 122 -6.56 -38.65 -1.46
C THR A 122 -5.34 -39.47 -1.05
N VAL A 123 -5.50 -40.23 0.02
CA VAL A 123 -4.50 -41.20 0.49
C VAL A 123 -5.17 -42.54 0.60
N LEU A 124 -4.82 -43.46 -0.31
CA LEU A 124 -5.43 -44.77 -0.43
C LEU A 124 -6.96 -44.67 -0.72
N VAL A 125 -7.77 -44.93 0.29
CA VAL A 125 -9.25 -44.89 0.20
C VAL A 125 -9.87 -43.72 0.94
N PHE A 126 -9.05 -42.85 1.52
CA PHE A 126 -9.53 -41.70 2.28
C PHE A 126 -9.28 -40.42 1.49
N THR A 127 -10.32 -39.64 1.32
CA THR A 127 -10.22 -38.32 0.68
C THR A 127 -10.55 -37.24 1.69
N LEU A 128 -9.63 -36.29 1.83
CA LEU A 128 -9.83 -35.04 2.55
C LEU A 128 -10.16 -33.96 1.52
N LEU A 129 -11.28 -33.30 1.71
CA LEU A 129 -11.81 -32.30 0.81
C LEU A 129 -11.89 -30.94 1.53
N VAL A 130 -11.32 -29.91 0.93
CA VAL A 130 -11.63 -28.52 1.29
C VAL A 130 -12.46 -27.93 0.16
N ARG A 131 -13.58 -27.30 0.48
CA ARG A 131 -14.47 -26.68 -0.49
C ARG A 131 -14.86 -25.28 -0.05
N ASN A 132 -14.91 -24.37 -1.01
CA ASN A 132 -15.30 -22.97 -0.79
C ASN A 132 -14.47 -22.29 0.32
N GLY A 133 -13.21 -22.65 0.41
CA GLY A 133 -12.29 -22.04 1.35
C GLY A 133 -12.05 -20.56 1.00
N THR A 134 -11.73 -19.80 2.02
CA THR A 134 -11.33 -18.40 1.87
C THR A 134 -10.08 -18.11 2.66
N ALA A 135 -9.25 -17.20 2.15
CA ALA A 135 -8.09 -16.68 2.85
C ALA A 135 -8.00 -15.17 2.64
N ASN A 136 -7.58 -14.46 3.67
CA ASN A 136 -7.28 -13.03 3.56
C ASN A 136 -5.99 -12.75 4.31
N ILE A 137 -5.07 -12.09 3.62
CA ILE A 137 -3.81 -11.59 4.19
C ILE A 137 -3.76 -10.12 3.86
N ASN A 138 -3.52 -9.29 4.84
CA ASN A 138 -3.32 -7.87 4.64
C ASN A 138 -2.10 -7.39 5.43
N GLY A 139 -1.46 -6.36 4.91
CA GLY A 139 -0.36 -5.69 5.56
C GLY A 139 -0.32 -4.23 5.14
N SER A 140 0.11 -3.37 6.03
CA SER A 140 0.38 -1.97 5.74
C SER A 140 1.68 -1.54 6.40
N TRP A 141 2.36 -0.65 5.71
CA TRP A 141 3.57 -0.02 6.16
C TRP A 141 3.43 1.49 6.00
N THR A 142 3.78 2.23 7.04
CA THR A 142 3.72 3.68 7.06
C THR A 142 5.05 4.22 7.55
N VAL A 143 5.59 5.18 6.83
CA VAL A 143 6.69 6.03 7.26
C VAL A 143 6.19 7.46 7.22
N GLY A 144 6.29 8.16 8.32
CA GLY A 144 5.84 9.54 8.43
C GLY A 144 6.69 10.31 9.41
N LEU A 145 6.34 11.55 9.61
CA LEU A 145 6.86 12.35 10.69
C LEU A 145 6.01 12.12 11.94
N ASN A 146 6.60 12.28 13.10
CA ASN A 146 5.84 12.33 14.35
C ASN A 146 4.98 13.59 14.37
N ASP A 147 3.92 13.56 15.17
CA ASP A 147 3.12 14.75 15.40
C ASP A 147 3.96 15.77 16.20
N ASP A 148 4.25 16.92 15.59
CA ASP A 148 4.90 18.01 16.30
C ASP A 148 3.89 18.69 17.22
N PRO A 149 4.12 18.70 18.54
CA PRO A 149 3.18 19.31 19.50
C PRO A 149 3.12 20.83 19.42
N GLY A 150 3.96 21.46 18.61
CA GLY A 150 4.04 22.91 18.46
C GLY A 150 3.03 23.46 17.47
N ASP A 151 3.33 23.31 16.20
CA ASP A 151 2.56 23.93 15.10
C ASP A 151 2.26 22.97 13.93
N GLY A 152 2.54 21.68 14.08
CA GLY A 152 2.26 20.65 13.07
C GLY A 152 3.23 20.66 11.89
N ARG A 153 4.42 21.25 12.06
CA ARG A 153 5.44 21.36 11.03
C ARG A 153 6.85 21.48 11.63
N TYR A 154 7.84 21.04 10.90
CA TYR A 154 9.24 21.09 11.29
C TYR A 154 10.03 22.04 10.41
N GLU A 155 10.83 22.92 10.96
CA GLU A 155 11.78 23.71 10.20
C GLU A 155 12.85 22.80 9.59
N LEU A 156 12.97 22.85 8.26
CA LEU A 156 13.69 21.84 7.47
C LEU A 156 15.17 21.73 7.84
N PHE A 157 15.78 22.81 8.31
CA PHE A 157 17.22 22.89 8.55
C PHE A 157 17.62 22.94 10.02
N ASN A 158 16.67 23.18 10.93
CA ASN A 158 16.97 23.41 12.35
C ASN A 158 16.26 22.43 13.27
N GLU A 159 15.06 21.93 12.93
CA GLU A 159 14.25 21.12 13.84
C GLU A 159 14.20 19.64 13.41
N LEU A 160 14.11 19.38 12.09
CA LEU A 160 13.93 18.01 11.61
C LEU A 160 15.14 17.12 11.91
N THR A 161 14.91 16.06 12.65
CA THR A 161 15.92 15.06 13.03
C THR A 161 15.44 13.64 12.68
N THR A 162 16.34 12.67 12.74
CA THR A 162 15.97 11.26 12.54
C THR A 162 15.05 10.71 13.63
N GLY A 163 14.99 11.37 14.79
CA GLY A 163 14.10 11.04 15.91
C GLY A 163 12.63 11.38 15.61
N ASP A 164 12.39 12.27 14.64
CA ASP A 164 11.05 12.72 14.25
C ASP A 164 10.41 11.82 13.20
N ILE A 165 11.13 10.80 12.75
CA ILE A 165 10.62 9.81 11.78
C ILE A 165 9.93 8.68 12.53
N SER A 166 8.66 8.44 12.20
CA SER A 166 7.89 7.30 12.67
C SER A 166 7.80 6.22 11.60
N VAL A 167 7.86 4.97 12.03
CA VAL A 167 7.66 3.81 11.17
C VAL A 167 6.69 2.85 11.84
N ALA A 168 5.63 2.49 11.13
CA ALA A 168 4.66 1.51 11.58
C ALA A 168 4.48 0.41 10.55
N LEU A 169 4.40 -0.83 11.03
CA LEU A 169 4.08 -2.02 10.24
C LEU A 169 2.94 -2.76 10.93
N THR A 170 1.89 -3.03 10.19
CA THR A 170 0.75 -3.83 10.66
C THR A 170 0.43 -4.93 9.66
N GLY A 171 -0.17 -6.01 10.13
CA GLY A 171 -0.61 -7.08 9.25
C GLY A 171 -1.52 -8.06 9.98
N ALA A 172 -2.36 -8.71 9.20
CA ALA A 172 -3.23 -9.78 9.69
C ALA A 172 -3.42 -10.85 8.61
N ALA A 173 -3.66 -12.07 9.05
CA ALA A 173 -4.03 -13.18 8.18
C ALA A 173 -5.21 -13.94 8.80
N THR A 174 -6.20 -14.23 7.97
CA THR A 174 -7.36 -15.04 8.35
C THR A 174 -7.63 -16.08 7.27
N THR A 175 -8.01 -17.28 7.68
CA THR A 175 -8.39 -18.36 6.77
C THR A 175 -9.65 -19.03 7.27
N ASN A 176 -10.50 -19.44 6.35
CA ASN A 176 -11.62 -20.34 6.61
C ASN A 176 -11.58 -21.46 5.56
N LEU A 177 -11.24 -22.65 5.98
CA LEU A 177 -11.09 -23.83 5.13
C LEU A 177 -12.05 -24.94 5.62
N PRO A 178 -13.31 -24.96 5.14
CA PRO A 178 -14.25 -26.02 5.48
C PRO A 178 -13.73 -27.39 5.00
N VAL A 179 -13.56 -28.31 5.93
CA VAL A 179 -13.00 -29.64 5.69
C VAL A 179 -14.10 -30.69 5.71
N PHE A 180 -14.10 -31.56 4.71
CA PHE A 180 -15.02 -32.67 4.56
C PHE A 180 -14.22 -33.96 4.36
N PHE A 181 -14.79 -35.06 4.77
CA PHE A 181 -14.27 -36.40 4.52
C PHE A 181 -15.14 -37.05 3.44
N GLY A 182 -14.48 -37.52 2.37
CA GLY A 182 -15.09 -38.31 1.31
C GLY A 182 -14.74 -39.81 1.50
N ASN A 183 -15.66 -40.62 1.13
CA ASN A 183 -15.45 -42.09 1.03
C ASN A 183 -15.23 -42.47 -0.42
#